data_6866b601c7661cfe13ee091631fe8f76
#
_entry.id   6866b601c7661cfe13ee091631fe8f76
#
_cell.length_a   1.000
_cell.length_b   1.000
_cell.length_c   1.000
_cell.angle_alpha   90.00
_cell.angle_beta   90.00
_cell.angle_gamma   90.00
#
_symmetry.space_group_name_H-M   'P 1'
#
loop_
_entity.id
_entity.type
_entity.pdbx_description
1 polymer ?
#
loop_
_entity_poly.entity_id
_entity_poly.type
_entity_poly.pdbx_seq_one_letter_code
_entity_poly.pdbx_strand_id
1 'polypeptide(L)'
;MNLLCRDESCSVYQMKNETGDGTATYYEVYPGVGVMYNDFHMEHCPSRKFEQNTHTFAIHHCREGRVEWEVSNGAYLYLASGDIMLDSSATENNHCSFPVSHYHGITITISVPEAVEGLGDLLSLFSIDLEQIEQQFALKARPFIMHGKSVPDHVISELYQVPDNIRLEYLRVKILELLVTLRT
;
A
#
# COMPACT_ATOMS: atom_id res chain seq x y z
N MET A 1 6.28 -15.06 -5.95
CA MET A 1 5.09 -15.00 -5.09
C MET A 1 4.10 -16.04 -5.58
N ASN A 2 3.74 -16.97 -4.74
CA ASN A 2 2.85 -18.09 -5.08
C ASN A 2 1.48 -17.84 -4.47
N LEU A 3 0.41 -17.98 -5.25
CA LEU A 3 -0.95 -17.93 -4.71
C LEU A 3 -1.18 -19.20 -3.87
N LEU A 4 -1.49 -19.02 -2.58
CA LEU A 4 -1.81 -20.12 -1.66
C LEU A 4 -3.30 -20.44 -1.68
N CYS A 5 -4.13 -19.42 -1.55
CA CYS A 5 -5.57 -19.57 -1.66
C CYS A 5 -6.22 -18.29 -2.18
N ARG A 6 -7.40 -18.46 -2.74
CA ARG A 6 -8.27 -17.37 -3.17
C ARG A 6 -9.70 -17.75 -2.83
N ASP A 7 -10.38 -16.85 -2.15
CA ASP A 7 -11.82 -16.94 -1.93
C ASP A 7 -12.55 -15.73 -2.54
N GLU A 8 -13.82 -15.55 -2.24
CA GLU A 8 -14.61 -14.43 -2.76
C GLU A 8 -14.18 -13.07 -2.19
N SER A 9 -13.47 -13.06 -1.07
CA SER A 9 -13.12 -11.86 -0.33
C SER A 9 -11.65 -11.47 -0.44
N CYS A 10 -10.74 -12.46 -0.54
CA CYS A 10 -9.30 -12.20 -0.53
C CYS A 10 -8.48 -13.21 -1.33
N SER A 11 -7.24 -12.81 -1.59
CA SER A 11 -6.20 -13.67 -2.15
C SER A 11 -4.99 -13.68 -1.22
N VAL A 12 -4.53 -14.86 -0.82
CA VAL A 12 -3.35 -15.03 0.04
C VAL A 12 -2.19 -15.52 -0.81
N TYR A 13 -1.09 -14.82 -0.72
CA TYR A 13 0.13 -15.11 -1.44
C TYR A 13 1.26 -15.44 -0.46
N GLN A 14 2.08 -16.40 -0.83
CA GLN A 14 3.33 -16.70 -0.13
C GLN A 14 4.53 -16.20 -0.92
N MET A 15 5.45 -15.58 -0.22
CA MET A 15 6.81 -15.35 -0.67
C MET A 15 7.76 -16.24 0.11
N LYS A 16 8.74 -16.84 -0.58
CA LYS A 16 9.76 -17.65 0.04
C LYS A 16 11.04 -17.59 -0.80
N ASN A 17 12.16 -17.42 -0.13
CA ASN A 17 13.50 -17.52 -0.71
C ASN A 17 14.48 -18.10 0.33
N GLU A 18 15.78 -18.07 0.02
CA GLU A 18 16.84 -18.57 0.91
C GLU A 18 16.99 -17.77 2.22
N THR A 19 16.45 -16.53 2.29
CA THR A 19 16.57 -15.66 3.47
C THR A 19 15.37 -15.75 4.41
N GLY A 20 14.30 -16.42 3.98
CA GLY A 20 13.10 -16.58 4.81
C GLY A 20 11.81 -16.70 4.00
N ASP A 21 10.69 -16.44 4.67
CA ASP A 21 9.37 -16.46 4.06
C ASP A 21 8.44 -15.37 4.60
N GLY A 22 7.26 -15.29 4.01
CA GLY A 22 6.22 -14.36 4.43
C GLY A 22 4.95 -14.51 3.62
N THR A 23 3.93 -13.82 4.06
CA THR A 23 2.62 -13.82 3.42
C THR A 23 2.16 -12.41 3.08
N ALA A 24 1.38 -12.30 2.01
CA ALA A 24 0.65 -11.10 1.66
C ALA A 24 -0.81 -11.47 1.42
N THR A 25 -1.73 -10.84 2.16
CA THR A 25 -3.16 -11.03 2.00
C THR A 25 -3.77 -9.81 1.32
N TYR A 26 -4.30 -10.00 0.14
CA TYR A 26 -4.84 -8.95 -0.71
C TYR A 26 -6.36 -8.98 -0.73
N TYR A 27 -6.98 -7.83 -0.52
CA TYR A 27 -8.41 -7.57 -0.65
C TYR A 27 -8.65 -6.56 -1.76
N GLU A 28 -9.49 -6.91 -2.73
CA GLU A 28 -10.05 -5.94 -3.67
C GLU A 28 -11.22 -5.25 -2.99
N VAL A 29 -11.00 -4.01 -2.57
CA VAL A 29 -11.97 -3.25 -1.77
C VAL A 29 -13.00 -2.59 -2.66
N TYR A 30 -12.53 -2.00 -3.75
CA TYR A 30 -13.33 -1.41 -4.82
C TYR A 30 -12.66 -1.66 -6.16
N PRO A 31 -13.35 -1.48 -7.29
CA PRO A 31 -12.69 -1.48 -8.59
C PRO A 31 -11.49 -0.54 -8.59
N GLY A 32 -10.31 -1.05 -8.95
CA GLY A 32 -9.07 -0.28 -8.93
C GLY A 32 -8.49 0.06 -7.56
N VAL A 33 -9.09 -0.38 -6.45
CA VAL A 33 -8.59 -0.11 -5.10
C VAL A 33 -8.39 -1.41 -4.33
N GLY A 34 -7.13 -1.68 -3.96
CA GLY A 34 -6.76 -2.87 -3.21
C GLY A 34 -6.06 -2.56 -1.89
N VAL A 35 -6.25 -3.43 -0.91
CA VAL A 35 -5.55 -3.39 0.38
C VAL A 35 -4.78 -4.69 0.56
N MET A 36 -3.49 -4.60 0.81
CA MET A 36 -2.61 -5.74 1.01
C MET A 36 -1.96 -5.67 2.39
N TYR A 37 -2.20 -6.69 3.19
CA TYR A 37 -1.50 -6.91 4.46
C TYR A 37 -0.26 -7.72 4.20
N ASN A 38 0.88 -7.21 4.63
CA ASN A 38 2.19 -7.82 4.45
C ASN A 38 2.73 -8.29 5.79
N ASP A 39 3.21 -9.53 5.83
CA ASP A 39 3.89 -10.12 6.98
C ASP A 39 5.08 -10.95 6.47
N PHE A 40 6.28 -10.37 6.53
CA PHE A 40 7.49 -10.92 5.97
C PHE A 40 8.55 -11.11 7.03
N HIS A 41 9.12 -12.32 7.06
CA HIS A 41 10.22 -12.74 7.90
C HIS A 41 11.38 -13.22 6.99
N MET A 42 12.02 -12.27 6.30
CA MET A 42 13.10 -12.49 5.36
C MET A 42 13.99 -11.26 5.27
N GLU A 43 15.18 -11.40 4.70
CA GLU A 43 16.10 -10.26 4.52
C GLU A 43 15.88 -9.53 3.20
N HIS A 44 15.49 -10.26 2.14
CA HIS A 44 15.32 -9.71 0.80
C HIS A 44 13.98 -10.09 0.21
N CYS A 45 13.31 -9.11 -0.39
CA CYS A 45 12.13 -9.37 -1.19
C CYS A 45 12.55 -9.89 -2.58
N PRO A 46 11.90 -10.93 -3.12
CA PRO A 46 12.12 -11.33 -4.50
C PRO A 46 11.85 -10.17 -5.45
N SER A 47 12.79 -9.89 -6.36
CA SER A 47 12.61 -8.84 -7.36
C SER A 47 11.31 -9.02 -8.12
N ARG A 48 10.48 -8.01 -8.14
CA ARG A 48 9.22 -8.00 -8.87
C ARG A 48 9.28 -6.91 -9.93
N LYS A 49 9.12 -7.30 -11.18
CA LYS A 49 8.77 -6.34 -12.22
C LYS A 49 7.27 -6.10 -12.11
N PHE A 50 6.87 -4.98 -11.56
CA PHE A 50 5.51 -4.51 -11.72
C PHE A 50 5.35 -3.95 -13.14
N GLU A 51 4.24 -4.24 -13.80
CA GLU A 51 3.89 -3.48 -14.98
C GLU A 51 3.75 -2.01 -14.56
N GLN A 52 4.51 -1.14 -15.20
CA GLN A 52 4.47 0.29 -14.92
C GLN A 52 3.13 0.83 -15.39
N ASN A 53 2.17 0.92 -14.48
CA ASN A 53 0.93 1.65 -14.74
C ASN A 53 1.12 3.09 -14.26
N THR A 54 1.22 4.03 -15.20
CA THR A 54 1.56 5.44 -14.94
C THR A 54 0.50 6.22 -14.17
N HIS A 55 -0.66 5.62 -13.92
CA HIS A 55 -1.80 6.21 -13.20
C HIS A 55 -2.20 5.40 -11.96
N THR A 56 -1.23 4.75 -11.34
CA THR A 56 -1.43 4.04 -10.08
C THR A 56 -0.52 4.64 -9.02
N PHE A 57 -1.06 4.92 -7.85
CA PHE A 57 -0.27 5.25 -6.68
C PHE A 57 -0.55 4.30 -5.52
N ALA A 58 0.35 4.25 -4.58
CA ALA A 58 0.24 3.41 -3.40
C ALA A 58 0.47 4.22 -2.12
N ILE A 59 -0.18 3.77 -1.05
CA ILE A 59 0.01 4.24 0.30
C ILE A 59 0.55 3.06 1.09
N HIS A 60 1.76 3.18 1.60
CA HIS A 60 2.43 2.17 2.41
C HIS A 60 2.50 2.63 3.86
N HIS A 61 2.18 1.75 4.78
CA HIS A 61 2.39 1.96 6.20
C HIS A 61 3.21 0.81 6.78
N CYS A 62 4.25 1.14 7.51
CA CYS A 62 5.05 0.17 8.27
C CYS A 62 4.56 0.13 9.71
N ARG A 63 3.98 -0.98 10.15
CA ARG A 63 3.59 -1.19 11.55
C ARG A 63 4.77 -1.63 12.41
N GLU A 64 5.54 -2.60 11.91
CA GLU A 64 6.67 -3.19 12.62
C GLU A 64 7.79 -3.51 11.65
N GLY A 65 9.03 -3.40 12.11
CA GLY A 65 10.21 -3.67 11.30
C GLY A 65 10.64 -2.48 10.46
N ARG A 66 11.20 -2.79 9.29
CA ARG A 66 11.71 -1.80 8.34
C ARG A 66 11.76 -2.40 6.95
N VAL A 67 11.43 -1.61 5.95
CA VAL A 67 11.68 -1.94 4.54
C VAL A 67 12.54 -0.85 3.90
N GLU A 68 13.45 -1.26 3.03
CA GLU A 68 14.32 -0.39 2.26
C GLU A 68 14.21 -0.71 0.77
N TRP A 69 14.21 0.32 -0.05
CA TRP A 69 14.26 0.21 -1.51
C TRP A 69 15.49 0.92 -2.04
N GLU A 70 16.21 0.25 -2.91
CA GLU A 70 17.24 0.89 -3.71
C GLU A 70 16.56 1.65 -4.86
N VAL A 71 16.73 2.97 -4.86
CA VAL A 71 16.26 3.85 -5.93
C VAL A 71 17.41 4.18 -6.88
N SER A 72 17.06 4.73 -8.05
CA SER A 72 18.04 5.15 -9.06
C SER A 72 19.19 5.95 -8.43
N ASN A 73 20.42 5.70 -8.83
CA ASN A 73 21.66 6.33 -8.37
C ASN A 73 22.26 5.80 -7.06
N GLY A 74 21.89 4.61 -6.59
CA GLY A 74 22.44 4.01 -5.37
C GLY A 74 21.99 4.69 -4.08
N ALA A 75 20.95 5.51 -4.15
CA ALA A 75 20.28 6.04 -2.96
C ALA A 75 19.31 4.99 -2.42
N TYR A 76 19.04 5.07 -1.12
CA TYR A 76 18.07 4.20 -0.47
C TYR A 76 16.91 5.02 0.08
N LEU A 77 15.71 4.53 -0.15
CA LEU A 77 14.50 4.99 0.49
C LEU A 77 14.11 3.95 1.54
N TYR A 78 13.69 4.39 2.71
CA TYR A 78 13.26 3.47 3.75
C TYR A 78 11.96 3.90 4.40
N LEU A 79 11.25 2.92 4.92
CA LEU A 79 10.04 3.08 5.70
C LEU A 79 10.23 2.32 7.02
N ALA A 80 10.20 3.03 8.13
CA ALA A 80 10.35 2.47 9.48
C ALA A 80 8.99 2.40 10.19
N SER A 81 8.96 1.73 11.32
CA SER A 81 7.73 1.59 12.12
C SER A 81 7.08 2.95 12.45
N GLY A 82 5.80 3.08 12.12
CA GLY A 82 4.99 4.29 12.26
C GLY A 82 5.09 5.28 11.10
N ASP A 83 5.88 4.97 10.06
CA ASP A 83 5.97 5.81 8.88
C ASP A 83 4.89 5.45 7.84
N ILE A 84 4.41 6.47 7.12
CA ILE A 84 3.52 6.34 5.97
C ILE A 84 4.26 6.90 4.74
N MET A 85 4.23 6.18 3.65
CA MET A 85 4.77 6.61 2.37
C MET A 85 3.70 6.55 1.30
N LEU A 86 3.63 7.62 0.51
CA LEU A 86 2.87 7.64 -0.74
C LEU A 86 3.87 7.61 -1.90
N ASP A 87 3.66 6.72 -2.85
CA ASP A 87 4.47 6.68 -4.05
C ASP A 87 3.62 6.37 -5.30
N SER A 88 4.21 6.61 -6.45
CA SER A 88 3.65 6.20 -7.74
C SER A 88 4.27 4.87 -8.16
N SER A 89 3.51 4.00 -8.79
CA SER A 89 4.01 2.76 -9.38
C SER A 89 5.08 2.98 -10.47
N ALA A 90 5.24 4.22 -10.92
CA ALA A 90 6.32 4.62 -11.85
C ALA A 90 7.69 4.68 -11.17
N THR A 91 7.77 4.62 -9.83
CA THR A 91 9.05 4.62 -9.13
C THR A 91 9.75 3.29 -9.37
N GLU A 92 10.88 3.32 -10.09
CA GLU A 92 11.70 2.13 -10.33
C GLU A 92 12.38 1.71 -9.02
N ASN A 93 11.86 0.68 -8.38
CA ASN A 93 12.45 0.05 -7.22
C ASN A 93 13.19 -1.22 -7.67
N ASN A 94 14.52 -1.17 -7.67
CA ASN A 94 15.34 -2.27 -8.16
C ASN A 94 15.49 -3.41 -7.16
N HIS A 95 15.64 -3.09 -5.89
CA HIS A 95 15.78 -4.06 -4.81
C HIS A 95 14.99 -3.61 -3.58
N CYS A 96 14.31 -4.57 -2.96
CA CYS A 96 13.62 -4.41 -1.71
C CYS A 96 14.29 -5.30 -0.66
N SER A 97 14.64 -4.73 0.49
CA SER A 97 15.23 -5.47 1.60
C SER A 97 14.55 -5.14 2.93
N PHE A 98 14.67 -6.07 3.86
CA PHE A 98 14.17 -5.95 5.22
C PHE A 98 15.36 -6.06 6.19
N PRO A 99 16.03 -4.93 6.53
CA PRO A 99 17.30 -4.94 7.27
C PRO A 99 17.25 -5.59 8.65
N VAL A 100 16.06 -5.68 9.22
CA VAL A 100 15.82 -6.36 10.51
C VAL A 100 15.16 -7.73 10.35
N SER A 101 15.18 -8.28 9.11
CA SER A 101 14.59 -9.57 8.76
C SER A 101 13.11 -9.70 9.11
N HIS A 102 12.43 -8.58 9.27
CA HIS A 102 11.02 -8.50 9.64
C HIS A 102 10.37 -7.23 9.06
N TYR A 103 9.20 -7.40 8.48
CA TYR A 103 8.35 -6.30 8.02
C TYR A 103 6.87 -6.70 8.14
N HIS A 104 6.14 -5.94 8.91
CA HIS A 104 4.70 -6.05 9.03
C HIS A 104 4.07 -4.70 8.66
N GLY A 105 3.23 -4.68 7.64
CA GLY A 105 2.68 -3.42 7.12
C GLY A 105 1.45 -3.60 6.23
N ILE A 106 0.90 -2.48 5.82
CA ILE A 106 -0.21 -2.40 4.86
C ILE A 106 0.25 -1.63 3.63
N THR A 107 -0.16 -2.12 2.47
CA THR A 107 -0.06 -1.41 1.20
C THR A 107 -1.46 -1.22 0.63
N ILE A 108 -1.85 0.01 0.34
CA ILE A 108 -3.10 0.36 -0.32
C ILE A 108 -2.74 0.82 -1.73
N THR A 109 -3.24 0.14 -2.75
CA THR A 109 -2.99 0.47 -4.16
C THR A 109 -4.22 1.08 -4.78
N ILE A 110 -4.05 2.14 -5.58
CA ILE A 110 -5.14 2.88 -6.22
C ILE A 110 -4.78 3.08 -7.69
N SER A 111 -5.48 2.37 -8.57
CA SER A 111 -5.49 2.62 -10.02
C SER A 111 -6.49 3.73 -10.30
N VAL A 112 -6.00 4.93 -10.58
CA VAL A 112 -6.85 6.13 -10.71
C VAL A 112 -7.94 5.95 -11.77
N PRO A 113 -7.66 5.47 -13.01
CA PRO A 113 -8.69 5.30 -14.02
C PRO A 113 -9.80 4.33 -13.61
N GLU A 114 -9.43 3.17 -13.07
CA GLU A 114 -10.39 2.15 -12.66
C GLU A 114 -11.20 2.59 -11.44
N ALA A 115 -10.56 3.28 -10.49
CA ALA A 115 -11.24 3.81 -9.31
C ALA A 115 -12.22 4.94 -9.67
N VAL A 116 -11.86 5.82 -10.61
CA VAL A 116 -12.77 6.87 -11.09
C VAL A 116 -13.94 6.27 -11.86
N GLU A 117 -13.72 5.27 -12.70
CA GLU A 117 -14.80 4.58 -13.43
C GLU A 117 -15.76 3.85 -12.46
N GLY A 118 -15.20 3.14 -11.48
CA GLY A 118 -15.99 2.30 -10.55
C GLY A 118 -16.62 3.06 -9.38
N LEU A 119 -16.07 4.20 -8.96
CA LEU A 119 -16.45 4.93 -7.75
C LEU A 119 -16.81 6.40 -8.00
N GLY A 120 -16.89 6.88 -9.24
CA GLY A 120 -17.02 8.30 -9.58
C GLY A 120 -18.10 9.04 -8.79
N ASP A 121 -19.29 8.46 -8.64
CA ASP A 121 -20.37 9.05 -7.85
C ASP A 121 -20.02 9.17 -6.37
N LEU A 122 -19.38 8.12 -5.81
CA LEU A 122 -18.98 8.09 -4.40
C LEU A 122 -17.83 9.07 -4.13
N LEU A 123 -16.82 9.10 -5.00
CA LEU A 123 -15.73 10.07 -4.92
C LEU A 123 -16.25 11.51 -4.98
N SER A 124 -17.20 11.78 -5.88
CA SER A 124 -17.84 13.08 -6.02
C SER A 124 -18.63 13.46 -4.78
N LEU A 125 -19.38 12.53 -4.18
CA LEU A 125 -20.15 12.76 -2.94
C LEU A 125 -19.25 13.22 -1.78
N PHE A 126 -18.04 12.66 -1.67
CA PHE A 126 -17.06 13.04 -0.65
C PHE A 126 -16.09 14.13 -1.12
N SER A 127 -16.28 14.67 -2.34
CA SER A 127 -15.37 15.64 -2.97
C SER A 127 -13.93 15.15 -3.00
N ILE A 128 -13.70 13.87 -3.30
CA ILE A 128 -12.38 13.26 -3.44
C ILE A 128 -11.95 13.35 -4.90
N ASP A 129 -10.81 13.97 -5.15
CA ASP A 129 -10.14 14.02 -6.45
C ASP A 129 -8.81 13.27 -6.37
N LEU A 130 -8.77 12.07 -6.96
CA LEU A 130 -7.58 11.20 -6.92
C LEU A 130 -6.41 11.77 -7.71
N GLU A 131 -6.67 12.49 -8.82
CA GLU A 131 -5.62 13.15 -9.58
C GLU A 131 -5.03 14.33 -8.79
N GLN A 132 -5.87 15.07 -8.06
CA GLN A 132 -5.41 16.14 -7.18
C GLN A 132 -4.54 15.60 -6.05
N ILE A 133 -4.90 14.46 -5.43
CA ILE A 133 -4.06 13.79 -4.43
C ILE A 133 -2.70 13.43 -5.03
N GLU A 134 -2.67 12.80 -6.21
CA GLU A 134 -1.42 12.47 -6.91
C GLU A 134 -0.54 13.71 -7.15
N GLN A 135 -1.15 14.82 -7.55
CA GLN A 135 -0.44 16.09 -7.82
C GLN A 135 0.04 16.75 -6.52
N GLN A 136 -0.79 16.81 -5.49
CA GLN A 136 -0.49 17.44 -4.20
C GLN A 136 0.76 16.86 -3.55
N PHE A 137 0.89 15.54 -3.58
CA PHE A 137 2.06 14.87 -3.03
C PHE A 137 3.21 14.72 -4.04
N ALA A 138 3.05 15.25 -5.26
CA ALA A 138 4.03 15.19 -6.35
C ALA A 138 4.56 13.75 -6.61
N LEU A 139 3.68 12.76 -6.53
CA LEU A 139 4.03 11.34 -6.53
C LEU A 139 4.75 10.89 -7.80
N LYS A 140 4.52 11.57 -8.94
CA LYS A 140 5.23 11.30 -10.20
C LYS A 140 6.72 11.62 -10.16
N ALA A 141 7.13 12.51 -9.24
CA ALA A 141 8.51 12.98 -9.15
C ALA A 141 9.32 12.20 -8.12
N ARG A 142 8.72 11.90 -6.98
CA ARG A 142 9.38 11.20 -5.86
C ARG A 142 8.34 10.69 -4.87
N PRO A 143 8.66 9.63 -4.09
CA PRO A 143 7.86 9.24 -2.94
C PRO A 143 7.76 10.36 -1.89
N PHE A 144 6.60 10.44 -1.24
CA PHE A 144 6.34 11.36 -0.15
C PHE A 144 6.23 10.57 1.16
N ILE A 145 7.04 10.92 2.16
CA ILE A 145 7.09 10.21 3.44
C ILE A 145 6.58 11.13 4.56
N MET A 146 5.64 10.61 5.35
CA MET A 146 5.16 11.19 6.59
C MET A 146 5.74 10.40 7.76
N HIS A 147 6.41 11.08 8.68
CA HIS A 147 6.96 10.47 9.88
C HIS A 147 6.09 10.78 11.10
N GLY A 148 5.94 9.79 11.97
CA GLY A 148 5.23 9.95 13.23
C GLY A 148 3.70 10.06 13.10
N LYS A 149 3.04 10.51 14.17
CA LYS A 149 1.57 10.58 14.25
C LYS A 149 1.01 11.66 13.33
N SER A 150 0.59 11.28 12.15
CA SER A 150 -0.14 12.10 11.20
C SER A 150 -1.65 11.81 11.26
N VAL A 151 -2.48 12.64 10.63
CA VAL A 151 -3.93 12.39 10.57
C VAL A 151 -4.26 11.04 9.91
N PRO A 152 -3.62 10.64 8.80
CA PRO A 152 -3.84 9.31 8.21
C PRO A 152 -3.43 8.13 9.10
N ASP A 153 -2.47 8.30 10.02
CA ASP A 153 -2.00 7.24 10.92
C ASP A 153 -3.11 6.68 11.80
N HIS A 154 -4.01 7.53 12.29
CA HIS A 154 -5.18 7.09 13.06
C HIS A 154 -6.08 6.15 12.24
N VAL A 155 -6.40 6.51 11.01
CA VAL A 155 -7.25 5.69 10.12
C VAL A 155 -6.57 4.38 9.78
N ILE A 156 -5.27 4.42 9.44
CA ILE A 156 -4.51 3.23 9.05
C ILE A 156 -4.33 2.29 10.24
N SER A 157 -4.11 2.81 11.45
CA SER A 157 -3.96 1.96 12.64
C SER A 157 -5.20 1.12 12.95
N GLU A 158 -6.39 1.61 12.62
CA GLU A 158 -7.64 0.86 12.77
C GLU A 158 -7.76 -0.29 11.76
N LEU A 159 -7.13 -0.20 10.59
CA LEU A 159 -7.15 -1.28 9.60
C LEU A 159 -6.53 -2.58 10.10
N TYR A 160 -5.64 -2.52 11.10
CA TYR A 160 -5.03 -3.72 11.69
C TYR A 160 -5.92 -4.44 12.71
N GLN A 161 -7.04 -3.85 13.13
CA GLN A 161 -7.90 -4.37 14.19
C GLN A 161 -9.29 -4.77 13.68
N VAL A 162 -9.43 -4.98 12.37
CA VAL A 162 -10.72 -5.27 11.75
C VAL A 162 -11.14 -6.70 12.02
N PRO A 163 -12.36 -6.93 12.56
CA PRO A 163 -12.92 -8.27 12.70
C PRO A 163 -13.13 -8.95 11.34
N ASP A 164 -12.83 -10.26 11.26
CA ASP A 164 -12.87 -11.01 10.00
C ASP A 164 -14.26 -11.01 9.35
N ASN A 165 -15.31 -11.09 10.16
CA ASN A 165 -16.71 -11.19 9.68
C ASN A 165 -17.27 -9.93 9.02
N ILE A 166 -16.60 -8.78 9.15
CA ILE A 166 -16.99 -7.50 8.54
C ILE A 166 -15.82 -6.84 7.81
N ARG A 167 -14.76 -7.60 7.54
CA ARG A 167 -13.49 -7.03 7.08
C ARG A 167 -13.65 -6.22 5.80
N LEU A 168 -14.29 -6.76 4.79
CA LEU A 168 -14.39 -6.08 3.49
C LEU A 168 -15.20 -4.79 3.58
N GLU A 169 -16.35 -4.83 4.27
CA GLU A 169 -17.20 -3.65 4.48
C GLU A 169 -16.48 -2.58 5.29
N TYR A 170 -15.75 -2.99 6.32
CA TYR A 170 -14.97 -2.07 7.14
C TYR A 170 -13.84 -1.42 6.35
N LEU A 171 -13.11 -2.20 5.56
CA LEU A 171 -12.06 -1.70 4.66
C LEU A 171 -12.63 -0.65 3.70
N ARG A 172 -13.82 -0.88 3.12
CA ARG A 172 -14.49 0.07 2.25
C ARG A 172 -14.71 1.43 2.91
N VAL A 173 -15.23 1.44 4.13
CA VAL A 173 -15.45 2.69 4.89
C VAL A 173 -14.12 3.37 5.20
N LYS A 174 -13.12 2.63 5.67
CA LYS A 174 -11.83 3.17 6.08
C LYS A 174 -10.99 3.71 4.92
N ILE A 175 -11.08 3.11 3.75
CA ILE A 175 -10.41 3.64 2.55
C ILE A 175 -11.02 5.00 2.16
N LEU A 176 -12.34 5.16 2.20
CA LEU A 176 -12.97 6.47 1.95
C LEU A 176 -12.54 7.50 2.98
N GLU A 177 -12.53 7.16 4.26
CA GLU A 177 -12.07 8.03 5.34
C GLU A 177 -10.61 8.46 5.12
N LEU A 178 -9.74 7.50 4.77
CA LEU A 178 -8.34 7.79 4.46
C LEU A 178 -8.20 8.78 3.30
N LEU A 179 -8.91 8.54 2.19
CA LEU A 179 -8.88 9.44 1.04
C LEU A 179 -9.40 10.84 1.36
N VAL A 180 -10.42 10.97 2.21
CA VAL A 180 -10.89 12.26 2.71
C VAL A 180 -9.81 12.98 3.52
N THR A 181 -9.05 12.26 4.34
CA THR A 181 -7.95 12.87 5.14
C THR A 181 -6.77 13.31 4.29
N LEU A 182 -6.55 12.69 3.14
CA LEU A 182 -5.47 13.05 2.20
C LEU A 182 -5.82 14.22 1.29
N ARG A 183 -7.07 14.65 1.25
CA ARG A 183 -7.55 15.76 0.43
C ARG A 183 -7.09 17.14 0.93
N THR A 184 -6.69 17.26 2.20
CA THR A 184 -6.25 18.51 2.82
C THR A 184 -4.78 18.75 2.59
#